data_b1c739c1f29447024709736e6f1649af
#
_entry.id   b1c739c1f29447024709736e6f1649af
#
_cell.length_a   1.000
_cell.length_b   1.000
_cell.length_c   1.000
_cell.angle_alpha   90.00
_cell.angle_beta   90.00
_cell.angle_gamma   90.00
#
_symmetry.space_group_name_H-M   'P 1'
#
loop_
_entity.id
_entity.type
_entity.pdbx_description
1 polymer ?
#
loop_
_entity_poly.entity_id
_entity_poly.type
_entity_poly.pdbx_seq_one_letter_code
_entity_poly.pdbx_strand_id
1 'polypeptide(L)'
;MGLIMDIEFEELTHRNFSNACNIDRDDIPENFVDTASTIMNITDYGLNHHCVGHSFVVKYHGKPIGLILLGEAIPWETDPPEMSKEPFYRLMGFVVDREYRGCGIGGEILEKTIQRVYRDFGKRPIALGCHKDNIRAERFYLRHGFKKTDAMEGNDYYYLRFTE
;
A
#
# COMPACT_ATOMS: atom_id res chain seq x y z
N MET A 1 10.99 -4.15 22.53
CA MET A 1 11.59 -3.23 21.56
C MET A 1 11.71 -3.92 20.21
N GLY A 2 11.13 -3.35 19.19
CA GLY A 2 11.16 -3.93 17.85
C GLY A 2 12.54 -3.82 17.20
N LEU A 3 12.81 -4.74 16.29
CA LEU A 3 14.02 -4.69 15.48
C LEU A 3 13.88 -3.55 14.48
N ILE A 4 14.83 -2.61 14.50
CA ILE A 4 14.88 -1.55 13.51
C ILE A 4 15.75 -2.07 12.36
N MET A 5 15.13 -2.28 11.20
CA MET A 5 15.84 -2.71 10.00
C MET A 5 16.30 -1.49 9.21
N ASP A 6 17.48 -1.60 8.64
CA ASP A 6 18.02 -0.57 7.74
C ASP A 6 17.42 -0.78 6.35
N ILE A 7 16.26 -0.19 6.12
CA ILE A 7 15.54 -0.32 4.86
C ILE A 7 15.65 0.96 4.05
N GLU A 8 15.73 0.80 2.73
CA GLU A 8 15.77 1.90 1.79
C GLU A 8 14.48 1.93 0.97
N PHE A 9 13.96 3.14 0.75
CA PHE A 9 12.79 3.37 -0.08
C PHE A 9 13.24 3.98 -1.41
N GLU A 10 13.03 3.25 -2.50
CA GLU A 10 13.29 3.74 -3.85
C GLU A 10 11.98 3.95 -4.57
N GLU A 11 11.83 5.08 -5.25
CA GLU A 11 10.65 5.28 -6.07
C GLU A 11 10.61 4.25 -7.19
N LEU A 12 9.42 3.65 -7.40
CA LEU A 12 9.20 2.68 -8.46
C LEU A 12 9.29 3.37 -9.81
N THR A 13 10.16 2.86 -10.67
CA THR A 13 10.33 3.32 -12.04
C THR A 13 10.47 2.13 -12.97
N HIS A 14 10.46 2.36 -14.27
CA HIS A 14 10.72 1.29 -15.24
C HIS A 14 12.13 0.72 -15.12
N ARG A 15 13.06 1.46 -14.51
CA ARG A 15 14.44 0.99 -14.28
C ARG A 15 14.54 -0.07 -13.20
N ASN A 16 13.72 0.05 -12.14
CA ASN A 16 13.75 -0.89 -11.01
C ASN A 16 12.52 -1.79 -10.92
N PHE A 17 11.67 -1.78 -11.94
CA PHE A 17 10.47 -2.60 -11.98
C PHE A 17 10.79 -4.09 -11.80
N SER A 18 11.89 -4.58 -12.37
CA SER A 18 12.30 -5.98 -12.20
C SER A 18 12.55 -6.34 -10.73
N ASN A 19 13.01 -5.39 -9.93
CA ASN A 19 13.19 -5.59 -8.49
C ASN A 19 11.85 -5.85 -7.80
N ALA A 20 10.80 -5.13 -8.18
CA ALA A 20 9.47 -5.36 -7.64
C ALA A 20 8.95 -6.75 -8.01
N CYS A 21 9.26 -7.23 -9.20
CA CYS A 21 8.87 -8.56 -9.66
C CYS A 21 9.59 -9.69 -8.93
N ASN A 22 10.73 -9.40 -8.29
CA ASN A 22 11.53 -10.41 -7.58
C ASN A 22 11.10 -10.62 -6.13
N ILE A 23 10.17 -9.83 -5.63
CA ILE A 23 9.62 -10.01 -4.29
C ILE A 23 8.85 -11.34 -4.26
N ASP A 24 9.20 -12.22 -3.30
CA ASP A 24 8.53 -13.51 -3.18
C ASP A 24 7.16 -13.33 -2.55
N ARG A 25 6.13 -13.50 -3.36
CA ARG A 25 4.72 -13.44 -2.98
C ARG A 25 3.94 -14.67 -3.45
N ASP A 26 4.64 -15.74 -3.74
CA ASP A 26 4.04 -16.94 -4.33
C ASP A 26 3.01 -17.61 -3.43
N ASP A 27 3.07 -17.37 -2.13
CA ASP A 27 2.10 -17.87 -1.15
C ASP A 27 0.83 -17.01 -1.05
N ILE A 28 0.77 -15.88 -1.75
CA ILE A 28 -0.39 -14.98 -1.72
C ILE A 28 -1.25 -15.23 -2.96
N PRO A 29 -2.55 -15.57 -2.82
CA PRO A 29 -3.44 -15.66 -3.96
C PRO A 29 -3.43 -14.38 -4.81
N GLU A 30 -3.43 -14.53 -6.13
CA GLU A 30 -3.32 -13.39 -7.05
C GLU A 30 -4.40 -12.33 -6.85
N ASN A 31 -5.59 -12.76 -6.43
CA ASN A 31 -6.71 -11.84 -6.23
C ASN A 31 -6.68 -11.12 -4.87
N PHE A 32 -5.68 -11.37 -4.04
CA PHE A 32 -5.59 -10.68 -2.74
C PHE A 32 -4.88 -9.34 -2.82
N VAL A 33 -3.90 -9.20 -3.70
CA VAL A 33 -3.10 -7.98 -3.83
C VAL A 33 -2.75 -7.76 -5.29
N ASP A 34 -2.82 -6.52 -5.75
CA ASP A 34 -2.46 -6.16 -7.12
C ASP A 34 -1.03 -6.58 -7.46
N THR A 35 -0.83 -6.98 -8.70
CA THR A 35 0.51 -7.37 -9.19
C THR A 35 1.44 -6.17 -9.35
N ALA A 36 2.73 -6.44 -9.41
CA ALA A 36 3.72 -5.39 -9.67
C ALA A 36 3.45 -4.67 -10.99
N SER A 37 2.99 -5.40 -12.02
CA SER A 37 2.62 -4.79 -13.31
C SER A 37 1.48 -3.81 -13.18
N THR A 38 0.45 -4.16 -12.42
CA THR A 38 -0.69 -3.27 -12.16
C THR A 38 -0.23 -2.02 -11.43
N ILE A 39 0.61 -2.18 -10.42
CA ILE A 39 1.14 -1.03 -9.66
C ILE A 39 2.02 -0.13 -10.53
N MET A 40 2.82 -0.72 -11.44
CA MET A 40 3.60 0.09 -12.38
C MET A 40 2.69 0.91 -13.29
N ASN A 41 1.61 0.31 -13.81
CA ASN A 41 0.64 1.01 -14.66
C ASN A 41 -0.06 2.14 -13.92
N ILE A 42 -0.44 1.92 -12.67
CA ILE A 42 -1.08 2.95 -11.83
C ILE A 42 -0.09 4.08 -11.54
N THR A 43 1.17 3.74 -11.30
CA THR A 43 2.24 4.71 -11.07
C THR A 43 2.45 5.60 -12.31
N ASP A 44 2.49 4.99 -13.50
CA ASP A 44 2.59 5.74 -14.76
C ASP A 44 1.39 6.67 -14.94
N TYR A 45 0.19 6.17 -14.67
CA TYR A 45 -1.02 7.00 -14.73
C TYR A 45 -0.89 8.21 -13.81
N GLY A 46 -0.48 8.00 -12.57
CA GLY A 46 -0.30 9.07 -11.59
C GLY A 46 0.70 10.13 -12.04
N LEU A 47 1.83 9.70 -12.59
CA LEU A 47 2.83 10.63 -13.13
C LEU A 47 2.29 11.43 -14.31
N ASN A 48 1.56 10.78 -15.21
CA ASN A 48 1.01 11.45 -16.40
C ASN A 48 -0.12 12.41 -16.06
N HIS A 49 -0.80 12.23 -14.95
CA HIS A 49 -1.93 13.06 -14.51
C HIS A 49 -1.59 13.96 -13.32
N HIS A 50 -0.30 14.03 -12.95
CA HIS A 50 0.19 14.85 -11.84
C HIS A 50 -0.50 14.53 -10.51
N CYS A 51 -0.84 13.27 -10.26
CA CYS A 51 -1.39 12.82 -8.99
C CYS A 51 -0.32 12.83 -7.91
N VAL A 52 -0.70 13.18 -6.69
CA VAL A 52 0.24 13.18 -5.56
C VAL A 52 0.34 11.81 -4.93
N GLY A 53 1.50 11.48 -4.41
CA GLY A 53 1.76 10.21 -3.74
C GLY A 53 3.11 9.62 -4.10
N HIS A 54 3.36 8.43 -3.58
CA HIS A 54 4.58 7.67 -3.86
C HIS A 54 4.27 6.20 -4.11
N SER A 55 5.04 5.61 -5.02
CA SER A 55 5.16 4.16 -5.16
C SER A 55 6.60 3.81 -4.84
N PHE A 56 6.80 2.89 -3.90
CA PHE A 56 8.15 2.52 -3.46
C PHE A 56 8.45 1.04 -3.66
N VAL A 57 9.65 0.76 -4.13
CA VAL A 57 10.31 -0.53 -3.93
C VAL A 57 11.14 -0.37 -2.66
N VAL A 58 10.92 -1.24 -1.70
CA VAL A 58 11.64 -1.22 -0.42
C VAL A 58 12.72 -2.27 -0.45
N LYS A 59 13.94 -1.86 -0.11
CA LYS A 59 15.12 -2.74 -0.13
C LYS A 59 15.73 -2.87 1.25
N TYR A 60 16.29 -4.04 1.51
CA TYR A 60 17.11 -4.30 2.69
C TYR A 60 18.43 -4.89 2.21
N HIS A 61 19.53 -4.18 2.48
CA HIS A 61 20.87 -4.57 2.00
C HIS A 61 20.88 -4.89 0.50
N GLY A 62 20.23 -4.01 -0.30
CA GLY A 62 20.15 -4.14 -1.73
C GLY A 62 19.13 -5.16 -2.24
N LYS A 63 18.54 -5.97 -1.37
CA LYS A 63 17.52 -6.95 -1.76
C LYS A 63 16.13 -6.31 -1.74
N PRO A 64 15.35 -6.42 -2.81
CA PRO A 64 13.96 -5.94 -2.77
C PRO A 64 13.13 -6.83 -1.86
N ILE A 65 12.48 -6.23 -0.87
CA ILE A 65 11.69 -6.93 0.14
C ILE A 65 10.24 -6.44 0.22
N GLY A 66 9.91 -5.35 -0.42
CA GLY A 66 8.54 -4.83 -0.37
C GLY A 66 8.20 -3.92 -1.53
N LEU A 67 6.91 -3.81 -1.79
CA LEU A 67 6.32 -2.89 -2.77
C LEU A 67 5.12 -2.24 -2.10
N ILE A 68 4.94 -0.94 -2.28
CA ILE A 68 3.84 -0.20 -1.70
C ILE A 68 3.53 1.03 -2.54
N LEU A 69 2.25 1.29 -2.78
CA LEU A 69 1.78 2.52 -3.39
C LEU A 69 0.83 3.21 -2.42
N LEU A 70 1.12 4.46 -2.09
CA LEU A 70 0.20 5.32 -1.36
C LEU A 70 0.07 6.62 -2.13
N GLY A 71 -1.08 6.83 -2.76
CA GLY A 71 -1.27 7.94 -3.66
C GLY A 71 -2.67 8.48 -3.63
N GLU A 72 -2.88 9.55 -4.36
CA GLU A 72 -4.16 10.23 -4.47
C GLU A 72 -5.27 9.25 -4.85
N ALA A 73 -6.35 9.25 -4.07
CA ALA A 73 -7.50 8.41 -4.33
C ALA A 73 -8.36 9.03 -5.42
N ILE A 74 -8.26 8.50 -6.63
CA ILE A 74 -9.15 8.87 -7.72
C ILE A 74 -10.51 8.23 -7.45
N PRO A 75 -11.63 8.97 -7.55
CA PRO A 75 -12.94 8.45 -7.22
C PRO A 75 -13.33 7.19 -8.01
N TRP A 76 -13.84 6.20 -7.30
CA TRP A 76 -14.43 4.98 -7.87
C TRP A 76 -15.91 4.91 -7.47
N GLU A 77 -16.73 4.28 -8.29
CA GLU A 77 -18.16 4.15 -8.02
C GLU A 77 -18.46 3.43 -6.71
N THR A 78 -17.61 2.48 -6.34
CA THR A 78 -17.77 1.66 -5.14
C THR A 78 -17.31 2.35 -3.86
N ASP A 79 -16.68 3.53 -3.96
CA ASP A 79 -16.12 4.23 -2.80
C ASP A 79 -17.21 4.55 -1.77
N PRO A 80 -16.94 4.35 -0.47
CA PRO A 80 -17.90 4.73 0.56
C PRO A 80 -18.09 6.24 0.62
N PRO A 81 -19.25 6.72 1.15
CA PRO A 81 -19.56 8.15 1.19
C PRO A 81 -18.51 9.03 1.84
N GLU A 82 -17.81 8.51 2.84
CA GLU A 82 -16.75 9.26 3.54
C GLU A 82 -15.67 9.75 2.59
N MET A 83 -15.38 8.99 1.53
CA MET A 83 -14.34 9.34 0.56
C MET A 83 -14.72 10.49 -0.37
N SER A 84 -15.98 10.91 -0.37
CA SER A 84 -16.40 12.08 -1.15
C SER A 84 -16.40 13.38 -0.33
N LYS A 85 -16.19 13.28 0.97
CA LYS A 85 -16.27 14.46 1.87
C LYS A 85 -14.97 15.25 1.95
N GLU A 86 -13.84 14.60 1.70
CA GLU A 86 -12.53 15.21 1.70
C GLU A 86 -11.58 14.37 0.86
N PRO A 87 -10.43 14.93 0.43
CA PRO A 87 -9.45 14.16 -0.32
C PRO A 87 -8.87 13.02 0.52
N PHE A 88 -8.73 11.85 -0.10
CA PHE A 88 -8.13 10.65 0.51
C PHE A 88 -6.87 10.25 -0.25
N TYR A 89 -6.01 9.48 0.41
CA TYR A 89 -5.03 8.62 -0.27
C TYR A 89 -5.60 7.22 -0.36
N ARG A 90 -5.14 6.47 -1.38
CA ARG A 90 -5.46 5.06 -1.53
C ARG A 90 -4.18 4.25 -1.44
N LEU A 91 -4.19 3.24 -0.57
CA LEU A 91 -3.08 2.30 -0.43
C LEU A 91 -3.33 1.12 -1.35
N MET A 92 -2.35 0.78 -2.18
CA MET A 92 -2.48 -0.29 -3.17
C MET A 92 -1.20 -1.11 -3.26
N GLY A 93 -1.36 -2.38 -3.60
CA GLY A 93 -0.25 -3.24 -3.96
C GLY A 93 0.77 -3.49 -2.87
N PHE A 94 0.40 -3.30 -1.61
CA PHE A 94 1.33 -3.47 -0.50
C PHE A 94 1.62 -4.95 -0.26
N VAL A 95 2.86 -5.33 -0.47
CA VAL A 95 3.32 -6.70 -0.30
C VAL A 95 4.72 -6.69 0.30
N VAL A 96 4.99 -7.66 1.18
CA VAL A 96 6.30 -7.90 1.79
C VAL A 96 6.76 -9.29 1.37
N ASP A 97 8.03 -9.42 1.02
CA ASP A 97 8.64 -10.68 0.65
C ASP A 97 8.40 -11.73 1.75
N ARG A 98 8.11 -12.96 1.34
CA ARG A 98 7.76 -14.06 2.26
C ARG A 98 8.77 -14.23 3.39
N GLU A 99 10.07 -14.13 3.10
CA GLU A 99 11.13 -14.31 4.09
C GLU A 99 11.14 -13.25 5.18
N TYR A 100 10.55 -12.09 4.91
CA TYR A 100 10.64 -10.94 5.81
C TYR A 100 9.34 -10.66 6.55
N ARG A 101 8.34 -11.51 6.40
CA ARG A 101 7.07 -11.37 7.12
C ARG A 101 7.18 -11.86 8.55
N GLY A 102 6.31 -11.32 9.41
CA GLY A 102 6.20 -11.77 10.80
C GLY A 102 7.25 -11.20 11.74
N CYS A 103 8.08 -10.25 11.29
CA CYS A 103 9.12 -9.63 12.12
C CYS A 103 8.90 -8.13 12.34
N GLY A 104 7.70 -7.62 12.04
CA GLY A 104 7.37 -6.20 12.23
C GLY A 104 7.76 -5.29 11.07
N ILE A 105 8.40 -5.83 10.03
CA ILE A 105 8.86 -5.01 8.91
C ILE A 105 7.70 -4.41 8.11
N GLY A 106 6.59 -5.13 7.97
CA GLY A 106 5.41 -4.62 7.27
C GLY A 106 4.87 -3.36 7.91
N GLY A 107 4.77 -3.32 9.24
CA GLY A 107 4.34 -2.14 9.97
C GLY A 107 5.30 -0.97 9.80
N GLU A 108 6.61 -1.25 9.83
CA GLU A 108 7.62 -0.21 9.61
C GLU A 108 7.53 0.39 8.22
N ILE A 109 7.37 -0.45 7.19
CA ILE A 109 7.20 0.00 5.80
C ILE A 109 5.94 0.87 5.68
N LEU A 110 4.83 0.41 6.21
CA LEU A 110 3.57 1.14 6.15
C LEU A 110 3.68 2.52 6.81
N GLU A 111 4.13 2.57 8.06
CA GLU A 111 4.18 3.84 8.79
C GLU A 111 5.19 4.82 8.19
N LYS A 112 6.35 4.34 7.74
CA LYS A 112 7.33 5.21 7.07
C LYS A 112 6.83 5.75 5.73
N THR A 113 6.09 4.93 4.98
CA THR A 113 5.47 5.37 3.73
C THR A 113 4.44 6.46 4.00
N ILE A 114 3.59 6.27 5.01
CA ILE A 114 2.59 7.26 5.39
C ILE A 114 3.27 8.57 5.81
N GLN A 115 4.29 8.50 6.64
CA GLN A 115 5.04 9.69 7.07
C GLN A 115 5.65 10.43 5.89
N ARG A 116 6.20 9.70 4.93
CA ARG A 116 6.80 10.26 3.73
C ARG A 116 5.78 10.99 2.85
N VAL A 117 4.66 10.36 2.60
CA VAL A 117 3.57 10.96 1.81
C VAL A 117 2.98 12.17 2.53
N TYR A 118 2.77 12.07 3.83
CA TYR A 118 2.26 13.19 4.64
C TYR A 118 3.23 14.37 4.65
N ARG A 119 4.51 14.11 4.75
CA ARG A 119 5.54 15.17 4.71
C ARG A 119 5.55 15.87 3.35
N ASP A 120 5.47 15.11 2.27
CA ASP A 120 5.65 15.65 0.92
C ASP A 120 4.35 16.27 0.35
N PHE A 121 3.18 15.77 0.76
CA PHE A 121 1.90 16.16 0.13
C PHE A 121 0.80 16.56 1.11
N GLY A 122 1.01 16.38 2.39
CA GLY A 122 0.03 16.74 3.42
C GLY A 122 -0.75 15.54 3.96
N LYS A 123 -1.41 15.75 5.08
CA LYS A 123 -2.19 14.70 5.75
C LYS A 123 -3.54 14.53 5.09
N ARG A 124 -3.92 13.29 4.82
CA ARG A 124 -5.25 12.90 4.35
C ARG A 124 -5.61 11.57 4.97
N PRO A 125 -6.91 11.28 5.11
CA PRO A 125 -7.33 9.91 5.43
C PRO A 125 -6.87 8.95 4.33
N ILE A 126 -6.79 7.67 4.69
CA ILE A 126 -6.31 6.61 3.79
C ILE A 126 -7.39 5.55 3.65
N ALA A 127 -7.62 5.12 2.41
CA ALA A 127 -8.52 4.01 2.10
C ALA A 127 -7.74 2.87 1.48
N LEU A 128 -8.20 1.65 1.71
CA LEU A 128 -7.69 0.47 1.02
C LEU A 128 -8.79 -0.55 0.85
N GLY A 129 -8.62 -1.45 -0.13
CA GLY A 129 -9.44 -2.64 -0.28
C GLY A 129 -8.68 -3.85 0.21
N CYS A 130 -9.34 -4.72 0.96
CA CYS A 130 -8.77 -5.96 1.46
C CYS A 130 -9.74 -7.10 1.20
N HIS A 131 -9.28 -8.15 0.50
CA HIS A 131 -10.10 -9.30 0.17
C HIS A 131 -10.71 -9.91 1.42
N LYS A 132 -12.00 -10.25 1.35
CA LYS A 132 -12.75 -10.79 2.51
C LYS A 132 -12.12 -12.03 3.14
N ASP A 133 -11.37 -12.81 2.35
CA ASP A 133 -10.70 -14.03 2.81
C ASP A 133 -9.26 -13.81 3.25
N ASN A 134 -8.73 -12.59 3.10
CA ASN A 134 -7.37 -12.25 3.48
C ASN A 134 -7.32 -11.84 4.97
N ILE A 135 -7.54 -12.81 5.85
CA ILE A 135 -7.64 -12.58 7.29
C ILE A 135 -6.34 -12.02 7.89
N ARG A 136 -5.20 -12.44 7.36
CA ARG A 136 -3.91 -11.97 7.82
C ARG A 136 -3.73 -10.47 7.59
N ALA A 137 -4.07 -10.00 6.39
CA ALA A 137 -4.01 -8.58 6.06
C ALA A 137 -5.04 -7.79 6.85
N GLU A 138 -6.26 -8.31 7.03
CA GLU A 138 -7.29 -7.68 7.86
C GLU A 138 -6.75 -7.39 9.26
N ARG A 139 -6.16 -8.40 9.92
CA ARG A 139 -5.60 -8.24 11.26
C ARG A 139 -4.49 -7.19 11.28
N PHE A 140 -3.64 -7.20 10.26
CA PHE A 140 -2.56 -6.24 10.13
C PHE A 140 -3.10 -4.80 10.04
N TYR A 141 -4.07 -4.56 9.15
CA TYR A 141 -4.61 -3.21 8.96
C TYR A 141 -5.40 -2.72 10.19
N LEU A 142 -6.14 -3.61 10.85
CA LEU A 142 -6.84 -3.25 12.08
C LEU A 142 -5.85 -2.81 13.17
N ARG A 143 -4.68 -3.47 13.28
CA ARG A 143 -3.63 -3.08 14.24
C ARG A 143 -3.03 -1.71 13.90
N HIS A 144 -3.09 -1.30 12.63
CA HIS A 144 -2.51 -0.05 12.17
C HIS A 144 -3.52 1.08 12.00
N GLY A 145 -4.62 1.01 12.75
CA GLY A 145 -5.57 2.12 12.85
C GLY A 145 -6.61 2.18 11.75
N PHE A 146 -6.65 1.21 10.85
CA PHE A 146 -7.71 1.13 9.85
C PHE A 146 -8.96 0.53 10.47
N LYS A 147 -10.12 1.01 10.02
CA LYS A 147 -11.44 0.49 10.43
C LYS A 147 -12.13 -0.10 9.23
N LYS A 148 -12.68 -1.30 9.40
CA LYS A 148 -13.46 -1.99 8.38
C LYS A 148 -14.80 -1.29 8.19
N THR A 149 -15.20 -1.11 6.94
CA THR A 149 -16.53 -0.57 6.60
C THR A 149 -17.40 -1.67 6.04
N ASP A 150 -18.66 -1.35 5.76
CA ASP A 150 -19.58 -2.26 5.06
C ASP A 150 -19.48 -2.11 3.53
N ALA A 151 -18.72 -1.14 3.05
CA ALA A 151 -18.57 -0.93 1.60
C ALA A 151 -17.64 -1.97 1.00
N MET A 152 -17.98 -2.42 -0.19
CA MET A 152 -17.20 -3.43 -0.89
C MET A 152 -16.98 -3.03 -2.35
N GLU A 153 -15.83 -3.44 -2.88
CA GLU A 153 -15.58 -3.52 -4.31
C GLU A 153 -15.30 -4.99 -4.64
N GLY A 154 -16.19 -5.63 -5.38
CA GLY A 154 -16.08 -7.06 -5.62
C GLY A 154 -16.03 -7.85 -4.32
N ASN A 155 -14.94 -8.57 -4.08
CA ASN A 155 -14.73 -9.35 -2.87
C ASN A 155 -13.88 -8.64 -1.81
N ASP A 156 -13.58 -7.37 -2.03
CA ASP A 156 -12.76 -6.57 -1.12
C ASP A 156 -13.63 -5.67 -0.27
N TYR A 157 -13.42 -5.67 1.05
CA TYR A 157 -13.98 -4.66 1.92
C TYR A 157 -13.11 -3.42 1.92
N TYR A 158 -13.72 -2.23 2.01
CA TYR A 158 -13.01 -0.99 2.24
C TYR A 158 -12.64 -0.87 3.72
N TYR A 159 -11.39 -0.46 3.95
CA TYR A 159 -10.88 -0.10 5.27
C TYR A 159 -10.43 1.35 5.21
N LEU A 160 -10.76 2.13 6.22
CA LEU A 160 -10.43 3.55 6.27
C LEU A 160 -9.63 3.87 7.52
N ARG A 161 -8.61 4.72 7.37
CA ARG A 161 -7.85 5.28 8.47
C ARG A 161 -7.93 6.79 8.39
N PHE A 162 -8.53 7.41 9.40
CA PHE A 162 -8.71 8.86 9.43
C PHE A 162 -7.51 9.55 10.09
N THR A 163 -7.28 10.80 9.72
CA THR A 163 -6.39 11.68 10.45
C THR A 163 -7.14 12.17 11.69
N GLU A 164 -6.42 12.42 12.75
CA GLU A 164 -7.03 12.93 13.99
C GLU A 164 -7.31 14.41 13.94
#